data_941060d72f8ef0c79e136d4816698764
#
_entry.id   941060d72f8ef0c79e136d4816698764
#
_cell.length_a   1.000
_cell.length_b   1.000
_cell.length_c   1.000
_cell.angle_alpha   90.00
_cell.angle_beta   90.00
_cell.angle_gamma   90.00
#
_symmetry.space_group_name_H-M   'P 1'
#
loop_
_entity.id
_entity.type
_entity.pdbx_description
1 polymer ?
#
loop_
_entity_poly.entity_id
_entity_poly.type
_entity_poly.pdbx_seq_one_letter_code
_entity_poly.pdbx_strand_id
1 'polypeptide(L)'
;MKKYAFLFLLFTIGYSNAQDNQAILENHFNTNRSQLGLTQEDVSGFKVNSSTFSKSMKLDNVYVSQRISGIEVFNSTSVFGIKNGVVVSSKIGFTANTLQKINTDSPVITAQNAIVKAATAIGVSAPTALEILETKGDASFIFNTGGISLNNIPVSLVFQPMEDSTLRLSWDMSIYLLDASHYYSVRIDAVTGALLSSNDWVTSCDFGKPTHNHLPNSDATSNFLHKPENTVSFNTQGGVSYRVFPVPFESPNHGDDELVIDPANQDASPFGWHDTNGVSGPEYTITRGNNVIARDDIDDNNSGGVSPDGGSSLTFDFPYNFNADPSEMLPAATTNLFYWNNIMHDVYYQYGFDEASGNFQANNYGNGGTGGDFVDAQAQDGGGTNNANFATPPDGNNPRMQMYLWNAAPGGSTLNIDGSLAGGYPAVAANFGDPIPEGSPIIGQLALAIDDDQSVSEDPYDACDALLNGPDLSGNIAVIRRGECQFGFKVLSAQNQGAIAVIIINNVPDAPIVMAPGDVGDQVTIPSVMISQEDGDAIIAALLAGEDIE
;
A
#
# COMPACT_ATOMS: atom_id res chain seq x y z
N MET A 1 -46.64 38.03 -16.76
CA MET A 1 -46.05 37.08 -17.71
C MET A 1 -44.72 37.63 -18.21
N LYS A 2 -43.60 37.33 -17.54
CA LYS A 2 -42.21 37.57 -17.99
C LYS A 2 -41.29 37.20 -16.80
N LYS A 3 -41.00 35.91 -16.57
CA LYS A 3 -39.97 35.45 -15.60
C LYS A 3 -39.73 33.93 -15.74
N TYR A 4 -39.56 33.38 -16.93
CA TYR A 4 -39.05 32.01 -17.12
C TYR A 4 -38.33 31.91 -18.47
N ALA A 5 -37.17 32.55 -18.61
CA ALA A 5 -36.38 32.46 -19.82
C ALA A 5 -34.85 32.58 -19.53
N PHE A 6 -34.36 32.14 -18.37
CA PHE A 6 -32.92 32.27 -18.03
C PHE A 6 -32.29 31.04 -17.34
N LEU A 7 -32.92 29.87 -17.46
CA LEU A 7 -32.39 28.67 -16.79
C LEU A 7 -32.08 27.52 -17.75
N PHE A 8 -31.78 27.80 -19.03
CA PHE A 8 -31.53 26.73 -20.01
C PHE A 8 -30.19 26.87 -20.76
N LEU A 9 -29.27 27.72 -20.29
CA LEU A 9 -28.01 27.98 -21.01
C LEU A 9 -26.73 27.54 -20.27
N LEU A 10 -26.81 26.84 -19.15
CA LEU A 10 -25.65 26.43 -18.37
C LEU A 10 -25.33 24.92 -18.46
N PHE A 11 -26.13 24.13 -19.21
CA PHE A 11 -25.90 22.68 -19.32
C PHE A 11 -25.24 22.22 -20.63
N THR A 12 -24.77 23.13 -21.48
CA THR A 12 -24.21 22.77 -22.81
C THR A 12 -22.69 22.89 -22.91
N ILE A 13 -21.99 23.36 -21.88
CA ILE A 13 -20.53 23.61 -21.98
C ILE A 13 -19.71 22.33 -21.71
N GLY A 14 -20.20 21.40 -20.87
CA GLY A 14 -19.48 20.16 -20.56
C GLY A 14 -19.46 19.11 -21.69
N TYR A 15 -20.49 19.11 -22.56
CA TYR A 15 -20.57 18.15 -23.67
C TYR A 15 -19.76 18.55 -24.91
N SER A 16 -19.39 19.82 -25.07
CA SER A 16 -18.66 20.28 -26.26
C SER A 16 -17.17 19.88 -26.26
N ASN A 17 -16.52 19.84 -25.09
CA ASN A 17 -15.08 19.53 -25.02
C ASN A 17 -14.77 18.04 -25.25
N ALA A 18 -15.59 17.12 -24.74
CA ALA A 18 -15.40 15.69 -24.97
C ALA A 18 -15.64 15.28 -26.44
N GLN A 19 -16.59 15.92 -27.11
CA GLN A 19 -16.87 15.68 -28.52
C GLN A 19 -15.79 16.24 -29.44
N ASP A 20 -15.12 17.33 -29.05
CA ASP A 20 -13.99 17.93 -29.77
C ASP A 20 -12.75 17.01 -29.67
N ASN A 21 -12.42 16.49 -28.48
CA ASN A 21 -11.27 15.63 -28.27
C ASN A 21 -11.39 14.30 -29.02
N GLN A 22 -12.57 13.70 -29.09
CA GLN A 22 -12.83 12.49 -29.88
C GLN A 22 -12.48 12.72 -31.36
N ALA A 23 -12.98 13.81 -31.95
CA ALA A 23 -12.72 14.13 -33.37
C ALA A 23 -11.25 14.46 -33.65
N ILE A 24 -10.57 15.14 -32.72
CA ILE A 24 -9.13 15.42 -32.82
C ILE A 24 -8.32 14.12 -32.83
N LEU A 25 -8.65 13.18 -31.94
CA LEU A 25 -7.96 11.90 -31.85
C LEU A 25 -8.27 10.99 -33.04
N GLU A 26 -9.51 10.96 -33.53
CA GLU A 26 -9.86 10.24 -34.76
C GLU A 26 -9.04 10.72 -35.96
N ASN A 27 -8.90 12.03 -36.12
CA ASN A 27 -8.06 12.61 -37.16
C ASN A 27 -6.57 12.28 -36.95
N HIS A 28 -6.09 12.35 -35.72
CA HIS A 28 -4.71 11.99 -35.37
C HIS A 28 -4.40 10.53 -35.72
N PHE A 29 -5.26 9.59 -35.33
CA PHE A 29 -5.11 8.17 -35.66
C PHE A 29 -5.20 7.95 -37.17
N ASN A 30 -6.19 8.53 -37.85
CA ASN A 30 -6.31 8.39 -39.31
C ASN A 30 -5.05 8.84 -40.07
N THR A 31 -4.36 9.85 -39.56
CA THR A 31 -3.15 10.39 -40.17
C THR A 31 -1.89 9.58 -39.79
N ASN A 32 -1.79 9.13 -38.52
CA ASN A 32 -0.52 8.65 -37.98
C ASN A 32 -0.51 7.13 -37.68
N ARG A 33 -1.64 6.40 -37.79
CA ARG A 33 -1.73 4.97 -37.41
C ARG A 33 -0.65 4.08 -38.02
N SER A 34 -0.29 4.33 -39.29
CA SER A 34 0.73 3.53 -39.95
C SER A 34 2.13 3.71 -39.35
N GLN A 35 2.45 4.93 -38.89
CA GLN A 35 3.70 5.19 -38.16
C GLN A 35 3.69 4.59 -36.76
N LEU A 36 2.49 4.47 -36.16
CA LEU A 36 2.28 3.82 -34.88
C LEU A 36 2.22 2.29 -34.98
N GLY A 37 2.29 1.72 -36.17
CA GLY A 37 2.18 0.28 -36.41
C GLY A 37 0.78 -0.28 -36.22
N LEU A 38 -0.25 0.57 -36.27
CA LEU A 38 -1.66 0.21 -36.01
C LEU A 38 -2.44 0.09 -37.33
N THR A 39 -3.41 -0.83 -37.35
CA THR A 39 -4.39 -0.96 -38.44
C THR A 39 -5.55 0.01 -38.25
N GLN A 40 -6.46 0.08 -39.23
CA GLN A 40 -7.68 0.87 -39.10
C GLN A 40 -8.59 0.31 -37.99
N GLU A 41 -8.66 -1.01 -37.89
CA GLU A 41 -9.46 -1.75 -36.92
C GLU A 41 -8.95 -1.51 -35.49
N ASP A 42 -7.64 -1.42 -35.29
CA ASP A 42 -7.03 -1.18 -33.97
C ASP A 42 -7.40 0.17 -33.37
N VAL A 43 -7.78 1.14 -34.19
CA VAL A 43 -8.09 2.53 -33.79
C VAL A 43 -9.54 2.92 -34.01
N SER A 44 -10.37 2.07 -34.62
CA SER A 44 -11.76 2.42 -34.98
C SER A 44 -12.72 2.45 -33.80
N GLY A 45 -12.39 1.81 -32.71
CA GLY A 45 -13.29 1.59 -31.57
C GLY A 45 -12.80 2.18 -30.25
N PHE A 46 -11.80 3.06 -30.24
CA PHE A 46 -11.31 3.62 -28.98
C PHE A 46 -12.40 4.45 -28.27
N LYS A 47 -12.28 4.53 -26.93
CA LYS A 47 -13.13 5.32 -26.08
C LYS A 47 -12.30 6.37 -25.35
N VAL A 48 -12.73 7.62 -25.36
CA VAL A 48 -12.21 8.65 -24.44
C VAL A 48 -12.76 8.35 -23.05
N ASN A 49 -11.87 8.02 -22.11
CA ASN A 49 -12.23 7.74 -20.72
C ASN A 49 -12.32 9.03 -19.90
N SER A 50 -11.32 9.90 -20.04
CA SER A 50 -11.28 11.19 -19.37
C SER A 50 -10.49 12.22 -20.17
N SER A 51 -10.69 13.48 -19.85
CA SER A 51 -9.94 14.61 -20.39
C SER A 51 -9.78 15.66 -19.31
N THR A 52 -8.54 16.11 -19.08
CA THR A 52 -8.24 17.11 -18.06
C THR A 52 -7.30 18.18 -18.59
N PHE A 53 -7.52 19.43 -18.17
CA PHE A 53 -6.65 20.55 -18.53
C PHE A 53 -5.51 20.71 -17.51
N SER A 54 -4.29 20.48 -17.94
CA SER A 54 -3.09 20.76 -17.14
C SER A 54 -2.80 22.26 -17.10
N LYS A 55 -2.96 22.88 -15.94
CA LYS A 55 -2.68 24.33 -15.74
C LYS A 55 -1.20 24.66 -15.95
N SER A 56 -0.29 23.77 -15.56
CA SER A 56 1.16 23.96 -15.68
C SER A 56 1.63 23.82 -17.12
N MET A 57 1.16 22.81 -17.85
CA MET A 57 1.55 22.55 -19.24
C MET A 57 0.69 23.31 -20.25
N LYS A 58 -0.46 23.83 -19.83
CA LYS A 58 -1.47 24.54 -20.66
C LYS A 58 -1.89 23.70 -21.87
N LEU A 59 -2.26 22.45 -21.61
CA LEU A 59 -2.79 21.50 -22.60
C LEU A 59 -3.81 20.57 -21.93
N ASP A 60 -4.63 19.91 -22.73
CA ASP A 60 -5.53 18.85 -22.28
C ASP A 60 -4.79 17.50 -22.31
N ASN A 61 -4.78 16.78 -21.19
CA ASN A 61 -4.42 15.38 -21.12
C ASN A 61 -5.69 14.55 -21.38
N VAL A 62 -5.66 13.74 -22.41
CA VAL A 62 -6.80 12.90 -22.82
C VAL A 62 -6.41 11.44 -22.71
N TYR A 63 -7.15 10.70 -21.89
CA TYR A 63 -6.94 9.27 -21.65
C TYR A 63 -7.95 8.48 -22.47
N VAL A 64 -7.46 7.49 -23.20
CA VAL A 64 -8.31 6.66 -24.07
C VAL A 64 -7.99 5.19 -23.90
N SER A 65 -9.00 4.31 -24.00
CA SER A 65 -8.85 2.87 -24.05
C SER A 65 -9.16 2.33 -25.44
N GLN A 66 -8.45 1.26 -25.84
CA GLN A 66 -8.70 0.54 -27.06
C GLN A 66 -9.92 -0.39 -26.92
N ARG A 67 -10.76 -0.45 -27.95
CA ARG A 67 -11.89 -1.38 -28.01
C ARG A 67 -11.92 -2.12 -29.34
N ILE A 68 -12.36 -3.37 -29.26
CA ILE A 68 -12.56 -4.25 -30.42
C ILE A 68 -14.01 -4.78 -30.31
N SER A 69 -14.81 -4.55 -31.34
CA SER A 69 -16.25 -4.93 -31.31
C SER A 69 -16.99 -4.41 -30.06
N GLY A 70 -16.59 -3.22 -29.56
CA GLY A 70 -17.16 -2.63 -28.35
C GLY A 70 -16.61 -3.16 -27.00
N ILE A 71 -15.79 -4.20 -27.01
CA ILE A 71 -15.14 -4.81 -25.84
C ILE A 71 -13.76 -4.15 -25.64
N GLU A 72 -13.47 -3.75 -24.40
CA GLU A 72 -12.22 -3.09 -24.06
C GLU A 72 -11.03 -4.06 -24.05
N VAL A 73 -9.87 -3.59 -24.53
CA VAL A 73 -8.59 -4.29 -24.33
C VAL A 73 -8.03 -3.86 -22.98
N PHE A 74 -7.88 -4.80 -22.07
CA PHE A 74 -7.40 -4.55 -20.70
C PHE A 74 -6.00 -3.91 -20.72
N ASN A 75 -5.80 -2.89 -19.89
CA ASN A 75 -4.56 -2.10 -19.79
C ASN A 75 -4.11 -1.41 -21.09
N SER A 76 -5.03 -1.14 -22.02
CA SER A 76 -4.72 -0.44 -23.28
C SER A 76 -4.72 1.08 -23.19
N THR A 77 -4.69 1.65 -21.98
CA THR A 77 -4.75 3.08 -21.78
C THR A 77 -3.64 3.81 -22.54
N SER A 78 -4.03 4.77 -23.37
CA SER A 78 -3.15 5.69 -24.08
C SER A 78 -3.41 7.11 -23.62
N VAL A 79 -2.36 7.94 -23.58
CA VAL A 79 -2.45 9.33 -23.11
C VAL A 79 -2.03 10.26 -24.25
N PHE A 80 -2.82 11.29 -24.46
CA PHE A 80 -2.57 12.32 -25.48
C PHE A 80 -2.57 13.71 -24.85
N GLY A 81 -1.50 14.47 -25.07
CA GLY A 81 -1.47 15.90 -24.77
C GLY A 81 -2.00 16.70 -25.96
N ILE A 82 -3.11 17.39 -25.78
CA ILE A 82 -3.75 18.22 -26.82
C ILE A 82 -3.60 19.70 -26.47
N LYS A 83 -3.02 20.47 -27.39
CA LYS A 83 -2.88 21.92 -27.22
C LYS A 83 -3.42 22.63 -28.44
N ASN A 84 -4.35 23.58 -28.23
CA ASN A 84 -5.02 24.33 -29.32
C ASN A 84 -5.60 23.42 -30.42
N GLY A 85 -6.22 22.31 -30.05
CA GLY A 85 -6.81 21.36 -30.99
C GLY A 85 -5.81 20.47 -31.76
N VAL A 86 -4.54 20.43 -31.33
CA VAL A 86 -3.49 19.62 -31.96
C VAL A 86 -2.84 18.69 -30.94
N VAL A 87 -2.67 17.41 -31.26
CA VAL A 87 -1.92 16.45 -30.46
C VAL A 87 -0.44 16.84 -30.50
N VAL A 88 0.12 17.22 -29.36
CA VAL A 88 1.53 17.62 -29.21
C VAL A 88 2.39 16.55 -28.53
N SER A 89 1.78 15.60 -27.85
CA SER A 89 2.44 14.44 -27.24
C SER A 89 1.50 13.25 -27.19
N SER A 90 2.04 12.04 -27.21
CA SER A 90 1.26 10.81 -27.03
C SER A 90 2.12 9.69 -26.46
N LYS A 91 1.48 8.86 -25.62
CA LYS A 91 1.99 7.54 -25.22
C LYS A 91 0.90 6.53 -25.57
N ILE A 92 1.20 5.61 -26.48
CA ILE A 92 0.24 4.65 -27.02
C ILE A 92 0.38 3.32 -26.29
N GLY A 93 -0.73 2.87 -25.68
CA GLY A 93 -0.88 1.55 -25.06
C GLY A 93 -1.67 0.56 -25.91
N PHE A 94 -2.02 0.91 -27.17
CA PHE A 94 -2.83 0.06 -28.02
C PHE A 94 -2.07 -1.17 -28.53
N THR A 95 -2.76 -2.29 -28.56
CA THR A 95 -2.27 -3.53 -29.20
C THR A 95 -2.51 -3.45 -30.70
N ALA A 96 -1.48 -3.77 -31.49
CA ALA A 96 -1.56 -3.78 -32.95
C ALA A 96 -2.08 -5.13 -33.48
N ASN A 97 -2.75 -5.10 -34.65
CA ASN A 97 -3.30 -6.27 -35.37
C ASN A 97 -4.28 -7.08 -34.51
N THR A 98 -5.14 -6.40 -33.79
CA THR A 98 -6.02 -7.00 -32.77
C THR A 98 -6.96 -8.05 -33.31
N LEU A 99 -7.57 -7.85 -34.51
CA LEU A 99 -8.47 -8.84 -35.12
C LEU A 99 -7.81 -10.21 -35.41
N GLN A 100 -6.49 -10.23 -35.57
CA GLN A 100 -5.74 -11.47 -35.79
C GLN A 100 -5.34 -12.15 -34.47
N LYS A 101 -5.47 -11.44 -33.35
CA LYS A 101 -5.02 -11.87 -32.03
C LYS A 101 -6.15 -12.33 -31.11
N ILE A 102 -7.37 -11.90 -31.36
CA ILE A 102 -8.53 -12.34 -30.57
C ILE A 102 -8.88 -13.80 -30.82
N ASN A 103 -9.27 -14.50 -29.75
CA ASN A 103 -9.76 -15.87 -29.85
C ASN A 103 -11.25 -15.94 -30.23
N THR A 104 -12.08 -15.07 -29.68
CA THR A 104 -13.52 -14.96 -29.91
C THR A 104 -14.02 -13.63 -29.31
N ASP A 105 -15.17 -13.14 -29.72
CA ASP A 105 -15.89 -12.01 -29.13
C ASP A 105 -17.14 -12.41 -28.36
N SER A 106 -17.41 -13.71 -28.25
CA SER A 106 -18.61 -14.24 -27.62
C SER A 106 -18.27 -15.15 -26.45
N PRO A 107 -18.72 -14.83 -25.21
CA PRO A 107 -18.42 -15.64 -24.03
C PRO A 107 -19.23 -16.95 -24.03
N VAL A 108 -18.61 -18.03 -23.55
CA VAL A 108 -19.24 -19.33 -23.32
C VAL A 108 -19.76 -19.47 -21.90
N ILE A 109 -19.03 -18.92 -20.93
CA ILE A 109 -19.47 -18.92 -19.53
C ILE A 109 -20.10 -17.57 -19.16
N THR A 110 -21.08 -17.61 -18.26
CA THR A 110 -21.75 -16.40 -17.77
C THR A 110 -20.86 -15.64 -16.78
N ALA A 111 -21.11 -14.34 -16.61
CA ALA A 111 -20.47 -13.51 -15.61
C ALA A 111 -20.58 -14.11 -14.19
N GLN A 112 -21.76 -14.62 -13.82
CA GLN A 112 -21.98 -15.28 -12.52
C GLN A 112 -21.09 -16.51 -12.34
N ASN A 113 -20.96 -17.36 -13.37
CA ASN A 113 -20.08 -18.53 -13.31
C ASN A 113 -18.60 -18.11 -13.25
N ALA A 114 -18.23 -16.99 -13.88
CA ALA A 114 -16.89 -16.45 -13.80
C ALA A 114 -16.53 -16.00 -12.38
N ILE A 115 -17.47 -15.38 -11.62
CA ILE A 115 -17.25 -15.03 -10.20
C ILE A 115 -16.94 -16.29 -9.37
N VAL A 116 -17.71 -17.38 -9.58
CA VAL A 116 -17.46 -18.66 -8.88
C VAL A 116 -16.07 -19.23 -9.20
N LYS A 117 -15.65 -19.13 -10.47
CA LYS A 117 -14.30 -19.55 -10.90
C LYS A 117 -13.21 -18.67 -10.31
N ALA A 118 -13.43 -17.35 -10.27
CA ALA A 118 -12.52 -16.41 -9.65
C ALA A 118 -12.34 -16.70 -8.15
N ALA A 119 -13.43 -16.88 -7.40
CA ALA A 119 -13.38 -17.24 -5.98
C ALA A 119 -12.54 -18.50 -5.75
N THR A 120 -12.75 -19.55 -6.55
CA THR A 120 -11.95 -20.77 -6.48
C THR A 120 -10.47 -20.50 -6.77
N ALA A 121 -10.17 -19.66 -7.79
CA ALA A 121 -8.80 -19.40 -8.22
C ALA A 121 -7.99 -18.57 -7.22
N ILE A 122 -8.65 -17.68 -6.45
CA ILE A 122 -8.00 -16.89 -5.38
C ILE A 122 -8.10 -17.55 -4.00
N GLY A 123 -8.61 -18.78 -3.91
CA GLY A 123 -8.60 -19.56 -2.67
C GLY A 123 -9.70 -19.21 -1.66
N VAL A 124 -10.75 -18.48 -2.06
CA VAL A 124 -11.88 -18.16 -1.18
C VAL A 124 -13.06 -19.12 -1.39
N SER A 125 -13.96 -19.16 -0.40
CA SER A 125 -15.17 -19.98 -0.46
C SER A 125 -16.06 -19.58 -1.64
N ALA A 126 -16.88 -20.52 -2.11
CA ALA A 126 -17.83 -20.22 -3.19
C ALA A 126 -18.83 -19.14 -2.75
N PRO A 127 -19.13 -18.15 -3.61
CA PRO A 127 -20.10 -17.12 -3.29
C PRO A 127 -21.51 -17.71 -3.10
N THR A 128 -22.28 -17.09 -2.24
CA THR A 128 -23.67 -17.47 -1.96
C THR A 128 -24.62 -16.40 -2.52
N ALA A 129 -25.77 -16.84 -3.08
CA ALA A 129 -26.87 -15.96 -3.50
C ALA A 129 -26.43 -14.76 -4.35
N LEU A 130 -25.61 -14.99 -5.41
CA LEU A 130 -25.22 -13.94 -6.34
C LEU A 130 -26.43 -13.37 -7.08
N GLU A 131 -26.63 -12.06 -7.01
CA GLU A 131 -27.69 -11.32 -7.67
C GLU A 131 -27.10 -10.16 -8.46
N ILE A 132 -27.61 -9.91 -9.66
CA ILE A 132 -27.26 -8.73 -10.46
C ILE A 132 -28.02 -7.54 -9.88
N LEU A 133 -27.29 -6.56 -9.37
CA LEU A 133 -27.84 -5.30 -8.87
C LEU A 133 -28.00 -4.26 -9.98
N GLU A 134 -27.07 -4.24 -10.96
CA GLU A 134 -27.07 -3.30 -12.06
C GLU A 134 -26.52 -3.96 -13.33
N THR A 135 -27.09 -3.59 -14.48
CA THR A 135 -26.57 -3.97 -15.81
C THR A 135 -26.14 -2.70 -16.54
N LYS A 136 -24.86 -2.62 -16.90
CA LYS A 136 -24.27 -1.49 -17.63
C LYS A 136 -23.99 -1.91 -19.08
N GLY A 137 -25.00 -1.88 -19.95
CA GLY A 137 -24.86 -2.39 -21.32
C GLY A 137 -24.89 -3.92 -21.41
N ASP A 138 -24.45 -4.48 -22.55
CA ASP A 138 -24.65 -5.91 -22.87
C ASP A 138 -23.65 -6.86 -22.16
N ALA A 139 -22.56 -6.34 -21.63
CA ALA A 139 -21.45 -7.17 -21.13
C ALA A 139 -20.78 -6.58 -19.85
N SER A 140 -21.49 -5.78 -19.08
CA SER A 140 -21.00 -5.22 -17.82
C SER A 140 -22.10 -5.24 -16.76
N PHE A 141 -21.78 -5.75 -15.58
CA PHE A 141 -22.72 -6.02 -14.48
C PHE A 141 -22.12 -5.60 -13.16
N ILE A 142 -22.99 -5.24 -12.20
CA ILE A 142 -22.62 -5.16 -10.78
C ILE A 142 -23.42 -6.24 -10.05
N PHE A 143 -22.71 -7.15 -9.42
CA PHE A 143 -23.29 -8.16 -8.53
C PHE A 143 -23.23 -7.68 -7.08
N ASN A 144 -24.09 -8.26 -6.24
CA ASN A 144 -23.97 -8.11 -4.79
C ASN A 144 -22.62 -8.72 -4.31
N THR A 145 -22.32 -8.57 -3.03
CA THR A 145 -21.07 -9.05 -2.42
C THR A 145 -20.89 -10.57 -2.46
N GLY A 146 -21.96 -11.34 -2.70
CA GLY A 146 -21.94 -12.80 -2.71
C GLY A 146 -21.47 -13.46 -1.41
N GLY A 147 -21.31 -12.68 -0.31
CA GLY A 147 -20.76 -13.15 0.96
C GLY A 147 -19.25 -13.41 0.92
N ILE A 148 -18.55 -12.97 -0.12
CA ILE A 148 -17.10 -13.17 -0.30
C ILE A 148 -16.34 -11.86 -0.49
N SER A 149 -17.03 -10.73 -0.64
CA SER A 149 -16.42 -9.44 -0.90
C SER A 149 -17.00 -8.38 0.04
N LEU A 150 -16.19 -7.44 0.48
CA LEU A 150 -16.63 -6.25 1.23
C LEU A 150 -17.47 -5.32 0.34
N ASN A 151 -17.14 -5.21 -0.94
CA ASN A 151 -17.83 -4.37 -1.91
C ASN A 151 -18.65 -5.21 -2.89
N ASN A 152 -19.64 -4.59 -3.53
CA ASN A 152 -20.32 -5.19 -4.68
C ASN A 152 -19.29 -5.54 -5.76
N ILE A 153 -19.52 -6.64 -6.46
CA ILE A 153 -18.58 -7.21 -7.43
C ILE A 153 -18.89 -6.66 -8.83
N PRO A 154 -18.10 -5.71 -9.36
CA PRO A 154 -18.20 -5.32 -10.76
C PRO A 154 -17.62 -6.40 -11.65
N VAL A 155 -18.32 -6.71 -12.75
CA VAL A 155 -17.87 -7.72 -13.74
C VAL A 155 -18.08 -7.18 -15.13
N SER A 156 -17.04 -7.15 -15.95
CA SER A 156 -17.14 -6.73 -17.35
C SER A 156 -16.35 -7.64 -18.27
N LEU A 157 -16.81 -7.71 -19.52
CA LEU A 157 -16.10 -8.44 -20.56
C LEU A 157 -14.97 -7.57 -21.11
N VAL A 158 -13.75 -8.14 -21.15
CA VAL A 158 -12.55 -7.49 -21.68
C VAL A 158 -11.72 -8.47 -22.51
N PHE A 159 -10.81 -7.95 -23.31
CA PHE A 159 -9.74 -8.75 -23.91
C PHE A 159 -8.48 -8.66 -23.06
N GLN A 160 -8.08 -9.77 -22.44
CA GLN A 160 -6.82 -9.87 -21.69
C GLN A 160 -5.65 -10.11 -22.66
N PRO A 161 -4.67 -9.19 -22.74
CA PRO A 161 -3.41 -9.45 -23.43
C PRO A 161 -2.62 -10.55 -22.74
N MET A 162 -2.11 -11.51 -23.54
CA MET A 162 -1.30 -12.64 -23.07
C MET A 162 0.17 -12.45 -23.49
N GLU A 163 1.09 -13.14 -22.82
CA GLU A 163 2.53 -13.09 -23.09
C GLU A 163 2.87 -13.55 -24.53
N ASP A 164 2.12 -14.47 -25.09
CA ASP A 164 2.24 -14.93 -26.49
C ASP A 164 1.69 -13.91 -27.51
N SER A 165 1.36 -12.72 -27.07
CA SER A 165 0.77 -11.63 -27.84
C SER A 165 -0.63 -11.92 -28.40
N THR A 166 -1.32 -12.94 -27.91
CA THR A 166 -2.75 -13.16 -28.19
C THR A 166 -3.63 -12.31 -27.27
N LEU A 167 -4.90 -12.15 -27.64
CA LEU A 167 -5.93 -11.47 -26.85
C LEU A 167 -7.01 -12.50 -26.50
N ARG A 168 -7.17 -12.77 -25.20
CA ARG A 168 -8.15 -13.74 -24.72
C ARG A 168 -9.38 -13.00 -24.17
N LEU A 169 -10.56 -13.37 -24.69
CA LEU A 169 -11.81 -12.88 -24.13
C LEU A 169 -11.96 -13.36 -22.70
N SER A 170 -12.17 -12.44 -21.77
CA SER A 170 -12.20 -12.73 -20.34
C SER A 170 -13.23 -11.89 -19.60
N TRP A 171 -13.73 -12.42 -18.48
CA TRP A 171 -14.47 -11.67 -17.49
C TRP A 171 -13.47 -11.03 -16.51
N ASP A 172 -13.42 -9.72 -16.51
CA ASP A 172 -12.69 -8.90 -15.55
C ASP A 172 -13.58 -8.56 -14.37
N MET A 173 -13.08 -8.72 -13.16
CA MET A 173 -13.81 -8.44 -11.93
C MET A 173 -12.88 -8.08 -10.80
N SER A 174 -13.40 -7.42 -9.76
CA SER A 174 -12.68 -7.20 -8.51
C SER A 174 -13.41 -7.80 -7.32
N ILE A 175 -12.64 -8.43 -6.41
CA ILE A 175 -13.13 -9.07 -5.19
C ILE A 175 -12.27 -8.56 -4.04
N TYR A 176 -12.88 -7.81 -3.11
CA TYR A 176 -12.22 -7.29 -1.91
C TYR A 176 -12.53 -8.24 -0.75
N LEU A 177 -11.55 -8.97 -0.25
CA LEU A 177 -11.75 -9.98 0.79
C LEU A 177 -12.37 -9.38 2.05
N LEU A 178 -13.13 -10.19 2.80
CA LEU A 178 -13.88 -9.75 3.97
C LEU A 178 -12.97 -9.27 5.12
N ASP A 179 -11.75 -9.78 5.20
CA ASP A 179 -10.70 -9.39 6.15
C ASP A 179 -9.86 -8.21 5.65
N ALA A 180 -10.23 -7.60 4.53
CA ALA A 180 -9.51 -6.52 3.86
C ALA A 180 -8.03 -6.82 3.51
N SER A 181 -7.55 -8.04 3.68
CA SER A 181 -6.15 -8.43 3.45
C SER A 181 -5.74 -8.36 1.98
N HIS A 182 -6.69 -8.57 1.05
CA HIS A 182 -6.45 -8.58 -0.40
C HIS A 182 -7.63 -7.97 -1.16
N TYR A 183 -7.33 -7.16 -2.17
CA TYR A 183 -8.30 -6.63 -3.11
C TYR A 183 -7.91 -7.09 -4.53
N TYR A 184 -8.39 -8.25 -4.92
CA TYR A 184 -8.01 -8.87 -6.17
C TYR A 184 -8.76 -8.29 -7.37
N SER A 185 -8.01 -7.95 -8.42
CA SER A 185 -8.50 -7.74 -9.78
C SER A 185 -8.21 -9.01 -10.58
N VAL A 186 -9.24 -9.71 -11.04
CA VAL A 186 -9.13 -11.08 -11.58
C VAL A 186 -9.70 -11.14 -12.99
N ARG A 187 -8.99 -11.80 -13.94
CA ARG A 187 -9.48 -12.09 -15.29
C ARG A 187 -9.63 -13.58 -15.49
N ILE A 188 -10.86 -14.00 -15.73
CA ILE A 188 -11.25 -15.39 -16.00
C ILE A 188 -11.56 -15.55 -17.47
N ASP A 189 -10.92 -16.49 -18.14
CA ASP A 189 -11.17 -16.81 -19.55
C ASP A 189 -12.68 -17.08 -19.78
N ALA A 190 -13.29 -16.27 -20.65
CA ALA A 190 -14.73 -16.31 -20.88
C ALA A 190 -15.21 -17.55 -21.65
N VAL A 191 -14.29 -18.39 -22.13
CA VAL A 191 -14.58 -19.63 -22.84
C VAL A 191 -14.32 -20.85 -21.94
N THR A 192 -13.15 -20.91 -21.31
CA THR A 192 -12.68 -22.10 -20.56
C THR A 192 -12.92 -22.01 -19.05
N GLY A 193 -13.07 -20.81 -18.50
CA GLY A 193 -13.16 -20.58 -17.07
C GLY A 193 -11.81 -20.65 -16.34
N ALA A 194 -10.70 -20.66 -17.05
CA ALA A 194 -9.37 -20.64 -16.47
C ALA A 194 -8.98 -19.23 -15.97
N LEU A 195 -8.21 -19.15 -14.90
CA LEU A 195 -7.57 -17.91 -14.49
C LEU A 195 -6.54 -17.49 -15.54
N LEU A 196 -6.66 -16.29 -16.09
CA LEU A 196 -5.69 -15.71 -17.03
C LEU A 196 -4.71 -14.78 -16.34
N SER A 197 -5.19 -13.96 -15.40
CA SER A 197 -4.37 -12.99 -14.69
C SER A 197 -5.06 -12.58 -13.39
N SER A 198 -4.27 -12.26 -12.38
CA SER A 198 -4.76 -11.61 -11.16
C SER A 198 -3.74 -10.58 -10.70
N ASN A 199 -4.23 -9.46 -10.18
CA ASN A 199 -3.44 -8.44 -9.52
C ASN A 199 -4.07 -8.16 -8.17
N ASP A 200 -3.25 -7.96 -7.17
CA ASP A 200 -3.70 -7.48 -5.86
C ASP A 200 -3.49 -5.97 -5.79
N TRP A 201 -4.54 -5.24 -5.40
CA TRP A 201 -4.47 -3.80 -5.22
C TRP A 201 -4.14 -3.39 -3.77
N VAL A 202 -4.01 -4.35 -2.87
CA VAL A 202 -3.51 -4.12 -1.51
C VAL A 202 -2.00 -4.23 -1.54
N THR A 203 -1.33 -3.15 -1.13
CA THR A 203 0.11 -3.15 -0.87
C THR A 203 0.32 -3.20 0.64
N SER A 204 1.02 -4.21 1.11
CA SER A 204 1.42 -4.36 2.51
C SER A 204 2.91 -4.15 2.66
N CYS A 205 3.32 -3.54 3.77
CA CYS A 205 4.72 -3.47 4.15
C CYS A 205 5.14 -4.82 4.73
N ASP A 206 5.90 -5.60 3.98
CA ASP A 206 6.39 -6.90 4.43
C ASP A 206 7.84 -6.77 4.90
N PHE A 207 8.03 -6.40 6.16
CA PHE A 207 9.33 -6.22 6.79
C PHE A 207 10.03 -7.56 7.14
N GLY A 208 9.74 -8.64 6.45
CA GLY A 208 10.29 -9.97 6.77
C GLY A 208 10.60 -10.85 5.58
N LYS A 209 10.29 -10.44 4.34
CA LYS A 209 10.60 -11.26 3.15
C LYS A 209 11.67 -10.61 2.27
N PRO A 210 12.74 -11.32 1.92
CA PRO A 210 13.86 -10.79 1.13
C PRO A 210 13.54 -10.70 -0.38
N THR A 211 12.34 -10.33 -0.78
CA THR A 211 11.92 -10.29 -2.20
C THR A 211 11.85 -8.90 -2.82
N HIS A 212 12.19 -7.85 -2.09
CA HIS A 212 12.38 -6.54 -2.69
C HIS A 212 13.86 -6.22 -2.76
N ASN A 213 14.47 -6.42 -3.93
CA ASN A 213 15.73 -5.81 -4.30
C ASN A 213 15.55 -4.28 -4.28
N HIS A 214 15.61 -3.68 -3.12
CA HIS A 214 15.97 -2.29 -3.01
C HIS A 214 17.45 -2.21 -3.40
N LEU A 215 17.72 -1.93 -4.67
CA LEU A 215 19.03 -1.44 -5.05
C LEU A 215 19.31 -0.25 -4.14
N PRO A 216 20.40 -0.24 -3.36
CA PRO A 216 20.77 0.95 -2.62
C PRO A 216 21.04 2.04 -3.64
N ASN A 217 20.09 2.94 -3.80
CA ASN A 217 20.31 4.15 -4.57
C ASN A 217 21.10 5.09 -3.66
N SER A 218 22.41 4.91 -3.68
CA SER A 218 23.37 5.59 -2.81
C SER A 218 23.51 7.09 -3.06
N ASP A 219 22.62 7.74 -3.81
CA ASP A 219 22.70 9.17 -4.13
C ASP A 219 21.36 9.92 -4.17
N ALA A 220 20.31 9.40 -3.52
CA ALA A 220 19.10 10.19 -3.28
C ALA A 220 19.28 11.06 -2.04
N THR A 221 20.28 11.92 -2.04
CA THR A 221 20.34 13.02 -1.09
C THR A 221 19.15 13.95 -1.30
N SER A 222 18.15 13.86 -0.43
CA SER A 222 17.43 14.96 0.23
C SER A 222 17.06 16.22 -0.57
N ASN A 223 16.72 16.17 -1.84
CA ASN A 223 16.27 17.35 -2.58
C ASN A 223 14.79 17.32 -2.99
N PHE A 224 13.99 16.39 -2.49
CA PHE A 224 12.58 16.30 -2.85
C PHE A 224 11.64 17.16 -2.00
N LEU A 225 12.11 17.72 -0.90
CA LEU A 225 11.33 18.66 -0.09
C LEU A 225 11.94 20.05 -0.21
N HIS A 226 11.90 20.65 -1.37
CA HIS A 226 12.03 22.10 -1.46
C HIS A 226 10.82 22.70 -0.76
N LYS A 227 11.04 23.23 0.45
CA LYS A 227 10.13 24.20 1.05
C LYS A 227 9.94 25.30 0.02
N PRO A 228 8.72 25.52 -0.52
CA PRO A 228 8.50 26.63 -1.42
C PRO A 228 8.81 27.91 -0.64
N GLU A 229 9.77 28.69 -1.08
CA GLU A 229 10.03 30.04 -0.55
C GLU A 229 8.95 31.05 -0.99
N ASN A 230 7.72 30.63 -1.05
CA ASN A 230 6.61 31.54 -1.20
C ASN A 230 5.77 31.47 0.06
N THR A 231 5.95 32.47 0.91
CA THR A 231 4.98 32.85 1.93
C THR A 231 3.65 33.13 1.24
N VAL A 232 2.85 32.10 1.09
CA VAL A 232 1.45 32.25 0.67
C VAL A 232 0.72 32.85 1.86
N SER A 233 0.16 34.03 1.65
CA SER A 233 -0.67 34.74 2.62
C SER A 233 -1.88 33.89 2.93
N PHE A 234 -1.94 33.31 4.12
CA PHE A 234 -3.08 32.54 4.59
C PHE A 234 -4.25 33.46 4.85
N ASN A 235 -5.41 33.11 4.29
CA ASN A 235 -6.66 33.81 4.53
C ASN A 235 -7.13 33.44 5.94
N THR A 236 -7.09 34.40 6.86
CA THR A 236 -7.46 34.27 8.27
C THR A 236 -8.98 34.15 8.45
N GLN A 237 -9.51 32.97 8.30
CA GLN A 237 -10.67 32.53 9.06
C GLN A 237 -10.13 31.61 10.14
N GLY A 238 -10.40 31.89 11.40
CA GLY A 238 -9.79 31.37 12.62
C GLY A 238 -9.19 29.95 12.46
N GLY A 239 -7.86 29.90 12.46
CA GLY A 239 -7.09 28.82 11.88
C GLY A 239 -7.38 27.44 12.42
N VAL A 240 -7.65 26.50 11.53
CA VAL A 240 -7.66 25.07 11.84
C VAL A 240 -6.27 24.66 12.33
N SER A 241 -6.19 23.96 13.45
CA SER A 241 -4.89 23.59 14.03
C SER A 241 -4.82 22.10 14.40
N TYR A 242 -3.64 21.51 14.16
CA TYR A 242 -3.37 20.08 14.37
C TYR A 242 -2.05 19.93 15.14
N ARG A 243 -2.06 19.21 16.28
CA ARG A 243 -0.83 18.76 16.95
C ARG A 243 -0.36 17.48 16.31
N VAL A 244 0.76 17.54 15.60
CA VAL A 244 1.25 16.48 14.74
C VAL A 244 2.78 16.50 14.65
N PHE A 245 3.38 15.46 14.11
CA PHE A 245 4.76 15.47 13.62
C PHE A 245 4.77 15.99 12.18
N PRO A 246 5.09 17.27 11.94
CA PRO A 246 4.94 17.88 10.62
C PRO A 246 6.11 17.55 9.70
N VAL A 247 5.94 17.79 8.39
CA VAL A 247 7.05 17.81 7.43
C VAL A 247 8.13 18.77 7.93
N PRO A 248 9.44 18.39 7.98
CA PRO A 248 10.03 17.19 7.34
C PRO A 248 10.26 15.99 8.28
N PHE A 249 9.63 15.94 9.43
CA PHE A 249 9.90 14.89 10.42
C PHE A 249 9.20 13.58 10.04
N GLU A 250 9.96 12.50 9.92
CA GLU A 250 9.44 11.17 9.57
C GLU A 250 8.75 10.49 10.76
N SER A 251 9.21 10.76 11.97
CA SER A 251 8.72 10.10 13.18
C SER A 251 9.09 10.87 14.43
N PRO A 252 8.55 10.50 15.61
CA PRO A 252 8.93 11.06 16.91
C PRO A 252 10.44 11.00 17.23
N ASN A 253 11.20 10.13 16.57
CA ASN A 253 12.64 10.03 16.75
C ASN A 253 13.43 11.10 15.95
N HIS A 254 12.78 11.80 15.02
CA HIS A 254 13.42 12.73 14.11
C HIS A 254 13.06 14.20 14.39
N GLY A 255 12.10 14.46 15.27
CA GLY A 255 11.69 15.81 15.67
C GLY A 255 10.56 15.80 16.67
N ASP A 256 10.25 16.98 17.19
CA ASP A 256 9.18 17.19 18.15
C ASP A 256 7.82 17.37 17.45
N ASP A 257 6.73 17.10 18.17
CA ASP A 257 5.39 17.45 17.71
C ASP A 257 5.16 18.96 17.75
N GLU A 258 4.44 19.47 16.80
CA GLU A 258 4.11 20.89 16.68
C GLU A 258 2.61 21.10 16.49
N LEU A 259 2.10 22.25 16.94
CA LEU A 259 0.75 22.70 16.62
C LEU A 259 0.79 23.47 15.29
N VAL A 260 0.50 22.77 14.19
CA VAL A 260 0.49 23.34 12.84
C VAL A 260 -0.85 24.05 12.58
N ILE A 261 -0.80 25.24 11.98
CA ILE A 261 -1.99 26.07 11.72
C ILE A 261 -2.19 26.20 10.20
N ASP A 262 -3.40 25.98 9.72
CA ASP A 262 -3.83 26.13 8.32
C ASP A 262 -2.88 25.48 7.29
N PRO A 263 -2.55 24.17 7.39
CA PRO A 263 -1.56 23.54 6.52
C PRO A 263 -2.06 23.24 5.10
N ALA A 264 -3.35 23.39 4.81
CA ALA A 264 -3.96 23.03 3.53
C ALA A 264 -3.38 23.84 2.36
N ASN A 265 -3.02 23.15 1.28
CA ASN A 265 -2.60 23.78 0.04
C ASN A 265 -3.80 24.36 -0.72
N GLN A 266 -3.77 25.64 -1.06
CA GLN A 266 -4.90 26.36 -1.68
C GLN A 266 -5.22 25.89 -3.12
N ASP A 267 -4.26 25.31 -3.83
CA ASP A 267 -4.52 24.79 -5.19
C ASP A 267 -5.15 23.40 -5.17
N ALA A 268 -4.75 22.57 -4.21
CA ALA A 268 -5.19 21.20 -4.06
C ALA A 268 -6.46 21.07 -3.17
N SER A 269 -6.56 21.91 -2.15
CA SER A 269 -7.66 21.94 -1.18
C SER A 269 -8.19 23.37 -1.02
N PRO A 270 -8.85 23.93 -2.04
CA PRO A 270 -9.19 25.35 -2.14
C PRO A 270 -10.16 25.85 -1.07
N PHE A 271 -10.91 24.95 -0.43
CA PHE A 271 -11.85 25.26 0.65
C PHE A 271 -11.37 24.77 2.01
N GLY A 272 -10.12 24.30 2.10
CA GLY A 272 -9.56 23.63 3.28
C GLY A 272 -9.90 22.15 3.33
N TRP A 273 -9.27 21.43 4.28
CA TRP A 273 -9.39 19.96 4.34
C TRP A 273 -10.76 19.46 4.82
N HIS A 274 -11.50 20.24 5.63
CA HIS A 274 -12.79 19.83 6.23
C HIS A 274 -14.03 20.19 5.38
N ASP A 275 -13.83 20.84 4.24
CA ASP A 275 -14.89 21.09 3.27
C ASP A 275 -15.15 19.84 2.41
N THR A 276 -16.42 19.56 2.13
CA THR A 276 -16.82 18.47 1.23
C THR A 276 -17.86 18.90 0.21
N ASN A 277 -18.34 20.15 0.27
CA ASN A 277 -19.42 20.62 -0.59
C ASN A 277 -19.00 21.68 -1.62
N GLY A 278 -17.76 22.20 -1.51
CA GLY A 278 -17.23 23.26 -2.37
C GLY A 278 -17.77 24.65 -2.05
N VAL A 279 -18.28 24.84 -0.85
CA VAL A 279 -18.70 26.13 -0.31
C VAL A 279 -17.88 26.43 0.93
N SER A 280 -17.19 27.55 0.97
CA SER A 280 -16.29 27.91 2.08
C SER A 280 -16.89 27.67 3.46
N GLY A 281 -16.24 26.82 4.24
CA GLY A 281 -16.59 26.42 5.61
C GLY A 281 -16.52 24.91 5.80
N PRO A 282 -16.31 24.42 7.03
CA PRO A 282 -16.22 23.01 7.29
C PRO A 282 -17.59 22.35 7.41
N GLU A 283 -17.78 21.17 6.82
CA GLU A 283 -18.95 20.31 7.08
C GLU A 283 -18.75 19.39 8.28
N TYR A 284 -17.50 19.16 8.69
CA TYR A 284 -17.16 18.27 9.79
C TYR A 284 -16.21 18.94 10.78
N THR A 285 -16.45 18.70 12.07
CA THR A 285 -15.55 19.11 13.17
C THR A 285 -14.62 17.99 13.62
N ILE A 286 -14.76 16.81 13.05
CA ILE A 286 -13.96 15.62 13.32
C ILE A 286 -12.86 15.46 12.25
N THR A 287 -11.95 14.50 12.42
CA THR A 287 -10.91 14.13 11.44
C THR A 287 -11.49 13.52 10.16
N ARG A 288 -12.32 14.30 9.50
CA ARG A 288 -12.99 14.00 8.23
C ARG A 288 -13.04 15.24 7.35
N GLY A 289 -12.84 15.02 6.06
CA GLY A 289 -12.93 16.08 5.05
C GLY A 289 -13.06 15.55 3.64
N ASN A 290 -12.58 16.32 2.66
CA ASN A 290 -12.71 15.97 1.25
C ASN A 290 -11.79 14.80 0.84
N ASN A 291 -10.58 14.73 1.40
CA ASN A 291 -9.54 13.82 0.93
C ASN A 291 -9.47 12.53 1.76
N VAL A 292 -9.87 12.60 3.04
CA VAL A 292 -9.73 11.48 3.98
C VAL A 292 -10.74 11.56 5.11
N ILE A 293 -11.19 10.40 5.60
CA ILE A 293 -11.69 10.19 6.94
C ILE A 293 -10.64 9.40 7.72
N ALA A 294 -10.15 9.94 8.86
CA ALA A 294 -9.31 9.19 9.78
C ALA A 294 -10.09 8.84 11.05
N ARG A 295 -10.07 7.57 11.42
CA ARG A 295 -10.80 6.99 12.55
C ARG A 295 -10.06 5.80 13.12
N ASP A 296 -10.42 5.31 14.27
CA ASP A 296 -9.93 4.01 14.74
C ASP A 296 -10.68 2.84 14.10
N ASP A 297 -10.07 1.65 14.15
CA ASP A 297 -10.70 0.37 13.84
C ASP A 297 -10.13 -0.75 14.73
N ILE A 298 -10.07 -0.48 16.05
CA ILE A 298 -9.46 -1.38 17.04
C ILE A 298 -10.14 -2.76 17.07
N ASP A 299 -11.41 -2.82 16.72
CA ASP A 299 -12.23 -4.04 16.74
C ASP A 299 -12.25 -4.79 15.39
N ASP A 300 -11.44 -4.36 14.42
CA ASP A 300 -11.27 -5.00 13.11
C ASP A 300 -12.60 -5.29 12.38
N ASN A 301 -13.55 -4.38 12.49
CA ASN A 301 -14.84 -4.55 11.84
C ASN A 301 -14.96 -3.79 10.51
N ASN A 302 -13.94 -3.03 10.15
CA ASN A 302 -13.82 -2.22 8.93
C ASN A 302 -14.96 -1.20 8.75
N SER A 303 -15.60 -0.81 9.83
CA SER A 303 -16.73 0.11 9.83
C SER A 303 -16.89 0.86 11.15
N GLY A 304 -17.51 2.02 11.15
CA GLY A 304 -17.69 2.81 12.38
C GLY A 304 -16.37 3.44 12.84
N GLY A 305 -16.00 3.22 14.10
CA GLY A 305 -14.82 3.83 14.73
C GLY A 305 -15.03 5.27 15.17
N VAL A 306 -14.10 5.79 15.96
CA VAL A 306 -14.14 7.14 16.52
C VAL A 306 -13.14 8.03 15.80
N SER A 307 -13.61 9.16 15.28
CA SER A 307 -12.77 10.22 14.74
C SER A 307 -12.63 11.32 15.78
N PRO A 308 -11.42 11.77 16.13
CA PRO A 308 -11.20 12.92 17.01
C PRO A 308 -11.99 14.15 16.59
N ASP A 309 -12.54 14.89 17.56
CA ASP A 309 -13.35 16.10 17.33
C ASP A 309 -12.58 17.35 17.79
N GLY A 310 -12.27 18.25 16.84
CA GLY A 310 -11.64 19.54 17.10
C GLY A 310 -12.61 20.64 17.53
N GLY A 311 -13.90 20.31 17.64
CA GLY A 311 -14.98 21.24 17.99
C GLY A 311 -15.18 22.33 16.92
N SER A 312 -15.99 23.32 17.24
CA SER A 312 -16.31 24.40 16.29
C SER A 312 -15.13 25.28 15.89
N SER A 313 -14.02 25.23 16.64
CA SER A 313 -12.76 25.92 16.35
C SER A 313 -11.81 25.08 15.50
N LEU A 314 -12.11 23.82 15.24
CA LEU A 314 -11.26 22.87 14.54
C LEU A 314 -9.85 22.81 15.13
N THR A 315 -9.78 22.71 16.46
CA THR A 315 -8.52 22.65 17.20
C THR A 315 -8.26 21.20 17.61
N PHE A 316 -7.41 20.50 16.87
CA PHE A 316 -7.04 19.10 17.12
C PHE A 316 -5.72 19.07 17.89
N ASP A 317 -5.76 19.58 19.13
CA ASP A 317 -4.60 19.71 20.02
C ASP A 317 -4.58 18.55 21.04
N PHE A 318 -4.23 17.34 20.59
CA PHE A 318 -4.13 16.13 21.41
C PHE A 318 -2.65 15.83 21.67
N PRO A 319 -2.18 15.92 22.95
CA PRO A 319 -0.77 15.74 23.26
C PRO A 319 -0.36 14.25 23.16
N TYR A 320 0.90 14.02 22.81
CA TYR A 320 1.52 12.72 22.85
C TYR A 320 2.09 12.39 24.22
N ASN A 321 1.94 11.13 24.65
CA ASN A 321 2.57 10.58 25.84
C ASN A 321 3.11 9.17 25.56
N PHE A 322 4.34 9.09 25.08
CA PHE A 322 4.96 7.82 24.69
C PHE A 322 5.24 6.84 25.85
N ASN A 323 4.96 7.24 27.10
CA ASN A 323 5.01 6.37 28.27
C ASN A 323 3.64 5.76 28.62
N ALA A 324 2.57 6.17 27.93
CA ALA A 324 1.22 5.66 28.11
C ALA A 324 0.93 4.49 27.16
N ASP A 325 -0.17 3.78 27.43
CA ASP A 325 -0.69 2.78 26.49
C ASP A 325 -1.06 3.43 25.15
N PRO A 326 -0.78 2.80 24.00
CA PRO A 326 -1.15 3.33 22.68
C PRO A 326 -2.61 3.76 22.55
N SER A 327 -3.54 3.10 23.23
CA SER A 327 -4.97 3.45 23.25
C SER A 327 -5.24 4.83 23.86
N GLU A 328 -4.40 5.30 24.79
CA GLU A 328 -4.51 6.63 25.38
C GLU A 328 -4.06 7.75 24.41
N MET A 329 -3.26 7.40 23.41
CA MET A 329 -2.78 8.31 22.37
C MET A 329 -3.62 8.24 21.08
N LEU A 330 -4.69 7.48 21.06
CA LEU A 330 -5.50 7.27 19.86
C LEU A 330 -5.97 8.58 19.19
N PRO A 331 -6.45 9.61 19.92
CA PRO A 331 -6.81 10.89 19.29
C PRO A 331 -5.62 11.59 18.62
N ALA A 332 -4.43 11.55 19.25
CA ALA A 332 -3.22 12.14 18.67
C ALA A 332 -2.77 11.38 17.42
N ALA A 333 -2.72 10.04 17.50
CA ALA A 333 -2.35 9.17 16.37
C ALA A 333 -3.31 9.34 15.18
N THR A 334 -4.62 9.37 15.43
CA THR A 334 -5.64 9.57 14.38
C THR A 334 -5.56 10.97 13.77
N THR A 335 -5.25 12.00 14.57
CA THR A 335 -5.03 13.37 14.07
C THR A 335 -3.80 13.44 13.16
N ASN A 336 -2.71 12.78 13.56
CA ASN A 336 -1.50 12.70 12.73
C ASN A 336 -1.76 11.94 11.42
N LEU A 337 -2.53 10.86 11.47
CA LEU A 337 -2.93 10.11 10.28
C LEU A 337 -3.78 10.97 9.33
N PHE A 338 -4.74 11.74 9.85
CA PHE A 338 -5.52 12.71 9.08
C PHE A 338 -4.62 13.75 8.41
N TYR A 339 -3.70 14.36 9.17
CA TYR A 339 -2.75 15.34 8.67
C TYR A 339 -1.90 14.80 7.52
N TRP A 340 -1.25 13.63 7.71
CA TRP A 340 -0.36 13.08 6.70
C TRP A 340 -1.06 12.64 5.43
N ASN A 341 -2.27 12.08 5.51
CA ASN A 341 -3.06 11.77 4.32
C ASN A 341 -3.39 13.03 3.51
N ASN A 342 -3.78 14.11 4.18
CA ASN A 342 -4.05 15.39 3.51
C ASN A 342 -2.78 16.05 2.93
N ILE A 343 -1.65 16.01 3.65
CA ILE A 343 -0.37 16.48 3.11
C ILE A 343 0.04 15.70 1.87
N MET A 344 -0.09 14.38 1.89
CA MET A 344 0.23 13.53 0.73
C MET A 344 -0.70 13.83 -0.45
N HIS A 345 -2.00 14.00 -0.21
CA HIS A 345 -2.94 14.45 -1.24
C HIS A 345 -2.48 15.76 -1.87
N ASP A 346 -2.22 16.78 -1.05
CA ASP A 346 -1.85 18.12 -1.52
C ASP A 346 -0.50 18.13 -2.26
N VAL A 347 0.46 17.31 -1.82
CA VAL A 347 1.76 17.13 -2.49
C VAL A 347 1.59 16.44 -3.85
N TYR A 348 0.91 15.28 -3.90
CA TYR A 348 0.73 14.55 -5.15
C TYR A 348 -0.13 15.30 -6.15
N TYR A 349 -1.07 16.12 -5.69
CA TYR A 349 -1.83 17.03 -6.56
C TYR A 349 -0.91 17.94 -7.37
N GLN A 350 0.15 18.50 -6.75
CA GLN A 350 1.13 19.35 -7.43
C GLN A 350 1.94 18.60 -8.50
N TYR A 351 2.05 17.28 -8.38
CA TYR A 351 2.71 16.41 -9.36
C TYR A 351 1.75 15.82 -10.40
N GLY A 352 0.48 16.23 -10.40
CA GLY A 352 -0.50 15.87 -11.41
C GLY A 352 -1.42 14.69 -11.04
N PHE A 353 -1.42 14.24 -9.78
CA PHE A 353 -2.43 13.34 -9.27
C PHE A 353 -3.62 14.17 -8.77
N ASP A 354 -4.33 14.78 -9.74
CA ASP A 354 -5.50 15.63 -9.56
C ASP A 354 -6.80 14.86 -9.80
N GLU A 355 -7.94 15.55 -9.71
CA GLU A 355 -9.29 14.95 -9.80
C GLU A 355 -9.50 14.18 -11.11
N ALA A 356 -8.97 14.68 -12.21
CA ALA A 356 -9.15 14.03 -13.51
C ALA A 356 -8.17 12.86 -13.71
N SER A 357 -7.11 12.81 -12.91
CA SER A 357 -6.16 11.70 -12.85
C SER A 357 -6.58 10.61 -11.87
N GLY A 358 -7.77 10.75 -11.22
CA GLY A 358 -8.33 9.78 -10.28
C GLY A 358 -7.73 9.89 -8.88
N ASN A 359 -7.50 11.12 -8.38
CA ASN A 359 -7.12 11.33 -6.99
C ASN A 359 -8.30 11.01 -6.04
N PHE A 360 -8.00 10.92 -4.76
CA PHE A 360 -8.96 10.47 -3.77
C PHE A 360 -9.67 11.65 -3.12
N GLN A 361 -10.94 11.91 -3.51
CA GLN A 361 -11.74 13.02 -3.00
C GLN A 361 -13.23 12.68 -2.92
N ALA A 362 -13.89 13.16 -1.87
CA ALA A 362 -15.36 13.10 -1.77
C ALA A 362 -16.04 13.95 -2.87
N ASN A 363 -15.49 15.12 -3.14
CA ASN A 363 -16.00 16.07 -4.12
C ASN A 363 -14.86 16.58 -5.02
N ASN A 364 -14.96 16.30 -6.29
CA ASN A 364 -13.99 16.73 -7.30
C ASN A 364 -14.21 18.18 -7.80
N TYR A 365 -15.08 18.94 -7.17
CA TYR A 365 -15.37 20.36 -7.48
C TYR A 365 -15.67 20.65 -8.97
N GLY A 366 -16.06 19.63 -9.72
CA GLY A 366 -16.32 19.73 -11.16
C GLY A 366 -15.09 19.71 -12.06
N ASN A 367 -13.91 19.34 -11.51
CA ASN A 367 -12.63 19.29 -12.24
C ASN A 367 -12.41 17.99 -13.03
N GLY A 368 -13.37 17.07 -13.05
CA GLY A 368 -13.27 15.77 -13.74
C GLY A 368 -13.11 14.61 -12.76
N GLY A 369 -12.78 13.41 -13.27
CA GLY A 369 -12.69 12.19 -12.46
C GLY A 369 -14.03 11.76 -11.85
N THR A 370 -14.01 10.76 -10.98
CA THR A 370 -15.19 10.27 -10.25
C THR A 370 -14.97 10.53 -8.76
N GLY A 371 -15.74 11.44 -8.16
CA GLY A 371 -15.64 11.72 -6.73
C GLY A 371 -16.39 10.67 -5.89
N GLY A 372 -16.30 10.82 -4.57
CA GLY A 372 -16.90 9.91 -3.60
C GLY A 372 -15.93 8.85 -3.08
N ASP A 373 -14.65 8.98 -3.36
CA ASP A 373 -13.59 8.01 -3.15
C ASP A 373 -12.45 8.50 -2.23
N PHE A 374 -12.79 9.32 -1.24
CA PHE A 374 -11.86 9.73 -0.20
C PHE A 374 -11.24 8.54 0.53
N VAL A 375 -10.02 8.71 1.05
CA VAL A 375 -9.32 7.65 1.80
C VAL A 375 -10.04 7.34 3.11
N ASP A 376 -10.31 6.06 3.40
CA ASP A 376 -10.70 5.56 4.72
C ASP A 376 -9.44 5.11 5.47
N ALA A 377 -8.93 5.97 6.36
CA ALA A 377 -7.69 5.76 7.08
C ALA A 377 -7.96 5.29 8.51
N GLN A 378 -7.55 4.07 8.83
CA GLN A 378 -7.82 3.36 10.08
C GLN A 378 -6.58 3.37 10.99
N ALA A 379 -6.69 4.06 12.13
CA ALA A 379 -5.64 4.15 13.13
C ALA A 379 -5.75 3.03 14.15
N GLN A 380 -4.63 2.44 14.55
CA GLN A 380 -4.55 1.34 15.52
C GLN A 380 -5.51 0.20 15.16
N ASP A 381 -5.56 -0.13 13.88
CA ASP A 381 -6.42 -1.18 13.33
C ASP A 381 -6.10 -2.54 13.98
N GLY A 382 -7.14 -3.26 14.41
CA GLY A 382 -7.04 -4.53 15.12
C GLY A 382 -6.78 -5.75 14.23
N GLY A 383 -6.81 -5.58 12.88
CA GLY A 383 -6.65 -6.66 11.91
C GLY A 383 -5.23 -7.20 11.80
N GLY A 384 -4.25 -6.56 12.49
CA GLY A 384 -2.86 -7.01 12.44
C GLY A 384 -1.93 -6.30 13.41
N THR A 385 -0.63 -6.65 13.33
CA THR A 385 0.44 -5.99 14.09
C THR A 385 1.69 -5.88 13.24
N ASN A 386 2.58 -4.94 13.58
CA ASN A 386 3.91 -4.76 12.96
C ASN A 386 3.86 -4.58 11.44
N ASN A 387 2.82 -3.98 10.94
CA ASN A 387 2.59 -3.77 9.51
C ASN A 387 1.63 -2.60 9.27
N ALA A 388 1.46 -2.26 8.00
CA ALA A 388 0.43 -1.40 7.47
C ALA A 388 0.03 -1.90 6.07
N ASN A 389 -1.15 -1.56 5.60
CA ASN A 389 -1.51 -1.78 4.21
C ASN A 389 -2.27 -0.59 3.63
N PHE A 390 -2.28 -0.53 2.30
CA PHE A 390 -3.07 0.43 1.55
C PHE A 390 -3.69 -0.26 0.34
N ALA A 391 -5.00 -0.16 0.21
CA ALA A 391 -5.75 -0.65 -0.94
C ALA A 391 -6.06 0.51 -1.89
N THR A 392 -5.71 0.36 -3.18
CA THR A 392 -5.95 1.35 -4.22
C THR A 392 -6.90 0.80 -5.28
N PRO A 393 -8.22 0.92 -5.10
CA PRO A 393 -9.21 0.51 -6.08
C PRO A 393 -9.27 1.49 -7.27
N PRO A 394 -10.00 1.17 -8.35
CA PRO A 394 -10.29 2.12 -9.42
C PRO A 394 -11.03 3.36 -8.94
N ASP A 395 -10.82 4.47 -9.66
CA ASP A 395 -11.47 5.78 -9.46
C ASP A 395 -12.98 5.64 -9.18
N GLY A 396 -13.47 6.35 -8.15
CA GLY A 396 -14.84 6.28 -7.65
C GLY A 396 -15.11 5.20 -6.59
N ASN A 397 -14.08 4.47 -6.13
CA ASN A 397 -14.17 3.55 -5.00
C ASN A 397 -13.17 3.97 -3.91
N ASN A 398 -13.59 3.91 -2.64
CA ASN A 398 -12.77 4.38 -1.53
C ASN A 398 -11.50 3.55 -1.35
N PRO A 399 -10.31 4.17 -1.37
CA PRO A 399 -9.09 3.56 -0.85
C PRO A 399 -9.20 3.32 0.64
N ARG A 400 -8.48 2.31 1.14
CA ARG A 400 -8.38 2.03 2.57
C ARG A 400 -6.94 1.96 3.00
N MET A 401 -6.62 2.65 4.10
CA MET A 401 -5.35 2.61 4.78
C MET A 401 -5.54 2.00 6.15
N GLN A 402 -4.86 0.90 6.46
CA GLN A 402 -4.87 0.25 7.77
C GLN A 402 -3.49 0.41 8.41
N MET A 403 -3.45 1.05 9.56
CA MET A 403 -2.22 1.31 10.32
C MET A 403 -2.28 0.52 11.62
N TYR A 404 -1.53 -0.57 11.69
CA TYR A 404 -1.50 -1.47 12.82
C TYR A 404 -0.60 -0.97 13.94
N LEU A 405 -0.85 -1.46 15.15
CA LEU A 405 0.09 -1.26 16.25
C LEU A 405 1.37 -2.08 16.02
N TRP A 406 2.49 -1.47 16.33
CA TRP A 406 3.74 -2.18 16.44
C TRP A 406 3.86 -2.75 17.86
N ASN A 407 4.17 -4.02 17.98
CA ASN A 407 4.53 -4.59 19.26
C ASN A 407 5.69 -3.77 19.80
N ALA A 408 5.59 -3.35 21.08
CA ALA A 408 6.76 -2.80 21.73
C ALA A 408 7.90 -3.82 21.53
N ALA A 409 9.06 -3.36 21.12
CA ALA A 409 10.24 -4.19 21.28
C ALA A 409 10.22 -4.64 22.74
N PRO A 410 10.22 -5.95 23.05
CA PRO A 410 10.21 -6.43 24.42
C PRO A 410 11.28 -5.64 25.16
N GLY A 411 10.91 -4.96 26.24
CA GLY A 411 11.64 -3.86 26.88
C GLY A 411 13.11 -4.17 26.87
N GLY A 412 13.91 -3.34 26.19
CA GLY A 412 15.18 -3.69 25.58
C GLY A 412 16.02 -4.59 26.46
N SER A 413 16.11 -5.86 26.08
CA SER A 413 17.04 -6.76 26.73
C SER A 413 18.43 -6.19 26.45
N THR A 414 19.17 -5.87 27.50
CA THR A 414 20.57 -5.47 27.33
C THR A 414 21.41 -6.73 27.44
N LEU A 415 22.05 -7.11 26.36
CA LEU A 415 23.12 -8.08 26.40
C LEU A 415 24.34 -7.37 27.00
N ASN A 416 24.88 -7.86 28.10
CA ASN A 416 26.12 -7.36 28.66
C ASN A 416 27.20 -8.39 28.37
N ILE A 417 28.30 -7.94 27.84
CA ILE A 417 29.46 -8.78 27.52
C ILE A 417 30.63 -8.35 28.40
N ASP A 418 31.35 -9.33 28.94
CA ASP A 418 32.60 -9.16 29.65
C ASP A 418 33.79 -9.57 28.76
N GLY A 419 35.01 -9.16 29.09
CA GLY A 419 36.23 -9.47 28.33
C GLY A 419 36.67 -8.34 27.39
N SER A 420 37.19 -8.69 26.23
CA SER A 420 37.75 -7.75 25.24
C SER A 420 36.68 -6.86 24.59
N LEU A 421 35.45 -7.34 24.56
CA LEU A 421 34.26 -6.64 24.03
C LEU A 421 33.34 -6.14 25.14
N ALA A 422 33.89 -5.88 26.36
CA ALA A 422 33.08 -5.45 27.49
C ALA A 422 32.20 -4.25 27.19
N GLY A 423 30.88 -4.42 27.37
CA GLY A 423 29.89 -3.39 27.10
C GLY A 423 28.47 -3.90 27.11
N GLY A 424 27.53 -2.94 26.99
CA GLY A 424 26.10 -3.22 26.84
C GLY A 424 25.70 -3.14 25.38
N TYR A 425 25.02 -4.15 24.88
CA TYR A 425 24.57 -4.28 23.48
C TYR A 425 23.05 -4.30 23.43
N PRO A 426 22.42 -3.44 22.62
CA PRO A 426 20.98 -3.49 22.41
C PRO A 426 20.56 -4.84 21.82
N ALA A 427 19.61 -5.51 22.46
CA ALA A 427 19.13 -6.81 22.03
C ALA A 427 17.60 -6.86 22.04
N VAL A 428 17.01 -7.60 21.11
CA VAL A 428 15.56 -7.78 20.97
C VAL A 428 15.22 -9.23 21.21
N ALA A 429 14.37 -9.51 22.20
CA ALA A 429 13.96 -10.87 22.54
C ALA A 429 13.04 -11.47 21.45
N ALA A 430 13.10 -12.79 21.28
CA ALA A 430 12.17 -13.53 20.43
C ALA A 430 10.75 -13.55 21.04
N ASN A 431 9.74 -13.76 20.20
CA ASN A 431 8.37 -13.99 20.64
C ASN A 431 8.03 -15.48 20.89
N PHE A 432 9.05 -16.31 21.01
CA PHE A 432 8.97 -17.76 21.28
C PHE A 432 10.09 -18.19 22.23
N GLY A 433 9.97 -19.40 22.77
CA GLY A 433 10.86 -19.90 23.84
C GLY A 433 10.50 -19.32 25.19
N ASP A 434 11.27 -19.66 26.23
CA ASP A 434 11.05 -19.12 27.56
C ASP A 434 11.44 -17.63 27.62
N PRO A 435 10.73 -16.82 28.40
CA PRO A 435 11.08 -15.40 28.56
C PRO A 435 12.41 -15.26 29.31
N ILE A 436 13.13 -14.18 29.00
CA ILE A 436 14.32 -13.81 29.79
C ILE A 436 13.86 -13.48 31.20
N PRO A 437 14.46 -14.11 32.25
CA PRO A 437 14.02 -13.91 33.63
C PRO A 437 14.21 -12.46 34.11
N GLU A 438 13.17 -11.85 34.64
CA GLU A 438 13.29 -10.52 35.24
C GLU A 438 14.18 -10.53 36.48
N GLY A 439 15.18 -9.64 36.53
CA GLY A 439 16.06 -9.47 37.70
C GLY A 439 17.05 -10.60 37.95
N SER A 440 17.13 -11.60 37.06
CA SER A 440 18.10 -12.69 37.17
C SER A 440 18.73 -12.95 35.80
N PRO A 441 19.92 -12.40 35.51
CA PRO A 441 20.53 -12.58 34.20
C PRO A 441 20.90 -14.06 33.98
N ILE A 442 20.81 -14.50 32.73
CA ILE A 442 21.39 -15.76 32.28
C ILE A 442 22.86 -15.47 31.98
N ILE A 443 23.75 -16.15 32.65
CA ILE A 443 25.20 -15.97 32.54
C ILE A 443 25.79 -17.23 31.94
N GLY A 444 26.66 -17.08 30.96
CA GLY A 444 27.35 -18.20 30.34
C GLY A 444 28.38 -17.74 29.29
N GLN A 445 29.36 -18.57 29.04
CA GLN A 445 30.36 -18.33 27.97
C GLN A 445 29.64 -18.30 26.61
N LEU A 446 30.08 -17.42 25.72
CA LEU A 446 29.61 -17.40 24.35
C LEU A 446 30.29 -18.50 23.54
N ALA A 447 29.51 -19.27 22.80
CA ALA A 447 30.02 -20.32 21.92
C ALA A 447 29.43 -20.17 20.52
N LEU A 448 30.29 -20.00 19.50
CA LEU A 448 29.86 -19.91 18.12
C LEU A 448 29.34 -21.26 17.64
N ALA A 449 28.11 -21.30 17.14
CA ALA A 449 27.59 -22.50 16.50
C ALA A 449 28.26 -22.68 15.14
N ILE A 450 28.69 -23.93 14.85
CA ILE A 450 29.32 -24.29 13.58
C ILE A 450 28.53 -25.45 13.00
N ASP A 451 28.06 -25.34 11.79
CA ASP A 451 27.32 -26.37 11.06
C ASP A 451 28.09 -26.88 9.81
N ASP A 452 27.50 -27.80 9.07
CA ASP A 452 28.23 -28.51 8.00
C ASP A 452 28.13 -27.82 6.63
N ASP A 453 27.46 -26.70 6.50
CA ASP A 453 27.35 -25.86 5.31
C ASP A 453 27.02 -26.60 3.99
N GLN A 454 26.37 -27.75 4.04
CA GLN A 454 26.33 -28.68 2.90
C GLN A 454 24.94 -28.81 2.25
N SER A 455 23.85 -28.41 2.89
CA SER A 455 22.53 -28.78 2.40
C SER A 455 21.50 -27.64 2.31
N VAL A 456 21.40 -26.80 3.31
CA VAL A 456 20.38 -25.73 3.37
C VAL A 456 21.00 -24.35 3.16
N SER A 457 22.17 -24.11 3.75
CA SER A 457 22.90 -22.86 3.71
C SER A 457 24.37 -23.06 3.39
N GLU A 458 25.05 -22.05 2.83
CA GLU A 458 26.51 -22.00 2.64
C GLU A 458 27.20 -21.21 3.78
N ASP A 459 26.45 -20.68 4.77
CA ASP A 459 27.01 -19.99 5.93
C ASP A 459 27.23 -20.99 7.08
N PRO A 460 28.47 -21.30 7.46
CA PRO A 460 28.77 -22.31 8.48
C PRO A 460 28.44 -21.89 9.91
N TYR A 461 27.82 -20.71 10.10
CA TYR A 461 27.52 -20.14 11.44
C TYR A 461 26.03 -19.87 11.65
N ASP A 462 25.18 -20.34 10.77
CA ASP A 462 23.77 -19.99 10.83
C ASP A 462 22.86 -21.11 11.39
N ALA A 463 23.41 -22.25 11.72
CA ALA A 463 22.74 -23.41 12.33
C ALA A 463 21.51 -23.90 11.50
N CYS A 464 21.54 -23.73 10.20
CA CYS A 464 20.54 -24.27 9.28
C CYS A 464 20.81 -25.73 8.90
N ASP A 465 22.02 -26.17 9.04
CA ASP A 465 22.49 -27.53 8.77
C ASP A 465 22.90 -28.27 10.07
N ALA A 466 23.44 -29.44 9.96
CA ALA A 466 23.82 -30.26 11.13
C ALA A 466 24.97 -29.62 11.92
N LEU A 467 24.76 -29.32 13.19
CA LEU A 467 25.78 -28.74 14.04
C LEU A 467 26.97 -29.69 14.27
N LEU A 468 28.17 -29.20 14.00
CA LEU A 468 29.42 -29.96 14.09
C LEU A 468 30.08 -29.87 15.48
N ASN A 469 29.85 -28.78 16.20
CA ASN A 469 30.47 -28.52 17.50
C ASN A 469 29.47 -28.49 18.67
N GLY A 470 28.45 -29.32 18.63
CA GLY A 470 27.42 -29.40 19.67
C GLY A 470 27.93 -29.46 21.11
N PRO A 471 29.02 -30.23 21.44
CA PRO A 471 29.58 -30.25 22.79
C PRO A 471 30.03 -28.87 23.32
N ASP A 472 30.46 -27.96 22.44
CA ASP A 472 30.89 -26.61 22.81
C ASP A 472 29.73 -25.70 23.18
N LEU A 473 28.52 -26.01 22.70
CA LEU A 473 27.32 -25.26 22.99
C LEU A 473 26.68 -25.65 24.33
N SER A 474 27.04 -26.85 24.85
CA SER A 474 26.38 -27.40 26.04
C SER A 474 26.71 -26.61 27.30
N GLY A 475 25.68 -26.01 27.93
CA GLY A 475 25.81 -25.17 29.11
C GLY A 475 26.24 -23.72 28.81
N ASN A 476 26.42 -23.37 27.54
CA ASN A 476 26.87 -22.08 27.07
C ASN A 476 25.73 -21.32 26.34
N ILE A 477 25.96 -20.05 26.04
CA ILE A 477 25.10 -19.23 25.21
C ILE A 477 25.55 -19.36 23.76
N ALA A 478 24.71 -19.92 22.90
CA ALA A 478 25.06 -20.12 21.51
C ALA A 478 24.96 -18.80 20.72
N VAL A 479 25.96 -18.50 19.90
CA VAL A 479 26.00 -17.40 18.95
C VAL A 479 25.74 -17.95 17.56
N ILE A 480 24.72 -17.46 16.88
CA ILE A 480 24.23 -17.97 15.59
C ILE A 480 23.95 -16.81 14.65
N ARG A 481 24.39 -16.88 13.39
CA ARG A 481 24.05 -15.88 12.39
C ARG A 481 22.64 -16.10 11.85
N ARG A 482 21.91 -15.03 11.63
CA ARG A 482 20.67 -15.05 10.84
C ARG A 482 21.00 -15.52 9.42
N GLY A 483 20.19 -16.43 8.83
CA GLY A 483 20.40 -16.98 7.50
C GLY A 483 19.12 -17.59 6.93
N GLU A 484 19.26 -18.60 6.08
CA GLU A 484 18.21 -19.12 5.20
C GLU A 484 17.03 -19.82 5.91
N CYS A 485 17.22 -20.39 7.09
CA CYS A 485 16.18 -21.13 7.80
C CYS A 485 15.49 -20.31 8.90
N GLN A 486 14.36 -20.82 9.39
CA GLN A 486 13.51 -20.18 10.40
C GLN A 486 14.25 -20.01 11.75
N PHE A 487 13.95 -18.92 12.48
CA PHE A 487 14.58 -18.63 13.77
C PHE A 487 14.33 -19.72 14.81
N GLY A 488 13.09 -20.22 14.92
CA GLY A 488 12.78 -21.32 15.84
C GLY A 488 13.59 -22.56 15.57
N PHE A 489 13.88 -22.89 14.30
CA PHE A 489 14.73 -24.02 13.92
C PHE A 489 16.18 -23.84 14.41
N LYS A 490 16.77 -22.63 14.21
CA LYS A 490 18.12 -22.30 14.66
C LYS A 490 18.25 -22.44 16.18
N VAL A 491 17.31 -21.86 16.92
CA VAL A 491 17.30 -21.90 18.39
C VAL A 491 17.08 -23.34 18.90
N LEU A 492 16.15 -24.09 18.29
CA LEU A 492 15.91 -25.48 18.63
C LEU A 492 17.14 -26.36 18.36
N SER A 493 17.88 -26.12 17.26
CA SER A 493 19.12 -26.82 16.95
C SER A 493 20.17 -26.65 18.04
N ALA A 494 20.38 -25.41 18.53
CA ALA A 494 21.29 -25.14 19.65
C ALA A 494 20.78 -25.71 20.97
N GLN A 495 19.48 -25.58 21.28
CA GLN A 495 18.85 -26.17 22.46
C GLN A 495 19.07 -27.68 22.52
N ASN A 496 18.94 -28.40 21.41
CA ASN A 496 19.14 -29.84 21.33
C ASN A 496 20.61 -30.25 21.61
N GLN A 497 21.56 -29.32 21.50
CA GLN A 497 22.94 -29.49 21.87
C GLN A 497 23.23 -29.06 23.33
N GLY A 498 22.21 -28.55 24.03
CA GLY A 498 22.32 -28.18 25.45
C GLY A 498 22.69 -26.71 25.69
N ALA A 499 22.56 -25.84 24.73
CA ALA A 499 22.68 -24.39 24.93
C ALA A 499 21.64 -23.89 25.94
N ILE A 500 22.00 -22.90 26.76
CA ILE A 500 21.11 -22.33 27.80
C ILE A 500 20.39 -21.09 27.33
N ALA A 501 20.89 -20.43 26.29
CA ALA A 501 20.27 -19.30 25.60
C ALA A 501 20.89 -19.16 24.21
N VAL A 502 20.32 -18.34 23.35
CA VAL A 502 20.82 -18.08 22.01
C VAL A 502 20.88 -16.60 21.70
N ILE A 503 21.97 -16.12 21.12
CA ILE A 503 22.12 -14.81 20.50
C ILE A 503 22.11 -15.02 18.99
N ILE A 504 21.10 -14.46 18.33
CA ILE A 504 21.04 -14.41 16.87
C ILE A 504 21.67 -13.08 16.42
N ILE A 505 22.60 -13.15 15.49
CA ILE A 505 23.22 -11.98 14.88
C ILE A 505 22.48 -11.63 13.60
N ASN A 506 22.02 -10.39 13.48
CA ASN A 506 21.38 -9.93 12.25
C ASN A 506 22.37 -10.05 11.07
N ASN A 507 21.86 -10.35 9.87
CA ASN A 507 22.68 -10.49 8.65
C ASN A 507 22.54 -9.29 7.70
N VAL A 508 21.84 -8.24 8.15
CA VAL A 508 21.64 -6.98 7.45
C VAL A 508 21.97 -5.81 8.37
N PRO A 509 22.42 -4.65 7.84
CA PRO A 509 22.82 -3.49 8.65
C PRO A 509 21.66 -2.73 9.26
N ASP A 510 20.53 -3.41 9.49
CA ASP A 510 19.32 -2.85 10.09
C ASP A 510 19.28 -3.16 11.59
N ALA A 511 18.37 -2.47 12.31
CA ALA A 511 18.11 -2.74 13.72
C ALA A 511 17.68 -4.21 13.95
N PRO A 512 18.00 -4.80 15.14
CA PRO A 512 17.50 -6.11 15.52
C PRO A 512 15.97 -6.17 15.47
N ILE A 513 15.42 -7.30 15.04
CA ILE A 513 13.98 -7.53 14.90
C ILE A 513 13.46 -8.55 15.91
N VAL A 514 12.16 -8.52 16.21
CA VAL A 514 11.49 -9.59 16.95
C VAL A 514 11.45 -10.85 16.08
N MET A 515 12.01 -11.93 16.58
CA MET A 515 12.11 -13.19 15.86
C MET A 515 10.80 -14.00 15.97
N ALA A 516 10.29 -14.46 14.83
CA ALA A 516 9.09 -15.30 14.76
C ALA A 516 9.40 -16.79 15.01
N PRO A 517 8.45 -17.57 15.59
CA PRO A 517 8.65 -18.97 15.98
C PRO A 517 8.92 -19.93 14.80
N GLY A 518 8.38 -19.65 13.62
CA GLY A 518 8.35 -20.62 12.54
C GLY A 518 7.58 -21.90 12.91
N ASP A 519 7.89 -23.01 12.23
CA ASP A 519 7.15 -24.27 12.35
C ASP A 519 7.47 -25.07 13.64
N VAL A 520 8.55 -24.72 14.35
CA VAL A 520 9.05 -25.50 15.50
C VAL A 520 9.29 -24.64 16.75
N GLY A 521 8.91 -23.38 16.72
CA GLY A 521 9.14 -22.47 17.85
C GLY A 521 8.42 -22.86 19.14
N ASP A 522 7.33 -23.62 19.05
CA ASP A 522 6.60 -24.21 20.19
C ASP A 522 7.39 -25.28 20.95
N GLN A 523 8.47 -25.81 20.36
CA GLN A 523 9.37 -26.79 20.97
C GLN A 523 10.58 -26.14 21.67
N VAL A 524 10.74 -24.83 21.49
CA VAL A 524 11.83 -24.07 22.10
C VAL A 524 11.47 -23.71 23.53
N THR A 525 12.37 -24.03 24.48
CA THR A 525 12.23 -23.77 25.91
C THR A 525 13.41 -22.99 26.49
N ILE A 526 14.27 -22.44 25.66
CA ILE A 526 15.35 -21.53 26.06
C ILE A 526 15.10 -20.13 25.49
N PRO A 527 15.53 -19.06 26.18
CA PRO A 527 15.39 -17.70 25.65
C PRO A 527 16.35 -17.43 24.51
N SER A 528 15.95 -16.53 23.63
CA SER A 528 16.80 -16.04 22.56
C SER A 528 16.62 -14.56 22.28
N VAL A 529 17.70 -13.89 21.86
CA VAL A 529 17.71 -12.47 21.50
C VAL A 529 18.39 -12.28 20.15
N MET A 530 18.03 -11.18 19.46
CA MET A 530 18.76 -10.72 18.28
C MET A 530 19.54 -9.45 18.62
N ILE A 531 20.75 -9.34 18.08
CA ILE A 531 21.59 -8.13 18.12
C ILE A 531 21.88 -7.63 16.71
N SER A 532 22.47 -6.43 16.59
CA SER A 532 22.86 -5.85 15.30
C SER A 532 23.91 -6.70 14.56
N GLN A 533 24.01 -6.51 13.25
CA GLN A 533 25.06 -7.14 12.45
C GLN A 533 26.45 -6.68 12.89
N GLU A 534 26.64 -5.37 13.08
CA GLU A 534 27.93 -4.77 13.44
C GLU A 534 28.46 -5.34 14.76
N ASP A 535 27.63 -5.34 15.81
CA ASP A 535 27.99 -5.88 17.12
C ASP A 535 28.27 -7.39 17.06
N GLY A 536 27.41 -8.09 16.33
CA GLY A 536 27.50 -9.54 16.18
C GLY A 536 28.71 -9.99 15.39
N ASP A 537 29.08 -9.30 14.31
CA ASP A 537 30.30 -9.63 13.54
C ASP A 537 31.57 -9.40 14.38
N ALA A 538 31.58 -8.40 15.28
CA ALA A 538 32.67 -8.22 16.24
C ALA A 538 32.78 -9.39 17.23
N ILE A 539 31.65 -9.91 17.73
CA ILE A 539 31.59 -11.06 18.63
C ILE A 539 32.07 -12.32 17.90
N ILE A 540 31.61 -12.60 16.68
CA ILE A 540 32.07 -13.74 15.90
C ILE A 540 33.56 -13.66 15.66
N ALA A 541 34.09 -12.49 15.30
CA ALA A 541 35.52 -12.30 15.05
C ALA A 541 36.38 -12.62 16.30
N ALA A 542 35.93 -12.19 17.47
CA ALA A 542 36.61 -12.47 18.74
C ALA A 542 36.56 -13.98 19.10
N LEU A 543 35.37 -14.62 18.94
CA LEU A 543 35.24 -16.06 19.18
C LEU A 543 36.12 -16.89 18.23
N LEU A 544 36.22 -16.50 16.94
CA LEU A 544 37.12 -17.15 15.97
C LEU A 544 38.58 -16.88 16.27
N ALA A 545 38.94 -15.81 16.94
CA ALA A 545 40.27 -15.54 17.46
C ALA A 545 40.62 -16.37 18.71
N GLY A 546 39.64 -17.08 19.26
CA GLY A 546 39.80 -17.91 20.46
C GLY A 546 39.74 -17.11 21.76
N GLU A 547 39.04 -15.99 21.76
CA GLU A 547 38.80 -15.19 22.95
C GLU A 547 37.67 -15.79 23.79
N ASP A 548 37.87 -15.84 25.13
CA ASP A 548 36.83 -16.24 26.08
C ASP A 548 35.97 -15.00 26.36
N ILE A 549 34.69 -15.09 26.00
CA ILE A 549 33.68 -13.99 26.13
C ILE A 549 32.49 -14.53 26.92
N GLU A 550 32.10 -13.81 27.96
CA GLU A 550 30.96 -14.13 28.82
C GLU A 550 29.90 -13.01 28.80
#